data_465de08b0820158ef52a0e5985bc9797
#
_entry.id   465de08b0820158ef52a0e5985bc9797
#
_cell.length_a   1.000
_cell.length_b   1.000
_cell.length_c   1.000
_cell.angle_alpha   90.00
_cell.angle_beta   90.00
_cell.angle_gamma   90.00
#
_symmetry.space_group_name_H-M   'P 1'
#
loop_
_entity.id
_entity.type
_entity.pdbx_description
1 polymer ?
#
loop_
_entity_poly.entity_id
_entity_poly.type
_entity_poly.pdbx_seq_one_letter_code
_entity_poly.pdbx_strand_id
1 'polypeptide(L)'
;MPRATKIVATLGPASSSPEVLERMIRAGVDLVRMNFSHGKAQDHIDRAMMVREIAKRCGKEVAIMADLQGPKIRVGKFDGDKTMLEVGQSFILDGASTALGNNERVGLDYKELPRDVRAGDILLLNDGLLKLVVDAVRGEEVRTTVVVGGELSNNKGINKAGGGLTAPALTSKDMEDIKTAMSFQCEYLAVSFPKTATDMEMARQLANVAGEPWKHKPQMIAKIERSEAIPVLDQILRASDGIMVARGDLAVEVGNAAVPALQKRMIKMAREMDRVVITATQMMESMIVNPVPTRAEVSDVANAVLDGTDAVMLSAETAAGKYPVETIEMMASICVEAENAEEIALDASFSNKTFARIDQSIAMGALFTAYHLGCKAILALTESGSTALWMSRHRIHVPIYGLTSQVRSQRRMALYRNVTPLLMPNFSDRDEALAKAEALLVEGGVLKPGDTYAITCGEPMGHPGGTNMLKVCRVG
;
A
#
# COMPACT_ATOMS: atom_id res chain seq x y z
N MET A 1 -3.01 -0.49 24.18
CA MET A 1 -1.91 0.23 23.50
C MET A 1 -2.48 0.89 22.25
N PRO A 2 -1.89 1.98 21.75
CA PRO A 2 -2.28 2.50 20.46
C PRO A 2 -1.99 1.45 19.37
N ARG A 3 -2.86 1.36 18.36
CA ARG A 3 -2.71 0.44 17.24
C ARG A 3 -1.41 0.70 16.46
N ALA A 4 -0.58 -0.31 16.28
CA ALA A 4 0.68 -0.22 15.55
C ALA A 4 0.49 -0.35 14.02
N THR A 5 -0.32 -1.33 13.57
CA THR A 5 -0.61 -1.56 12.14
C THR A 5 -1.50 -0.47 11.58
N LYS A 6 -1.14 0.09 10.44
CA LYS A 6 -1.86 1.19 9.80
C LYS A 6 -3.05 0.69 8.98
N ILE A 7 -4.04 1.56 8.75
CA ILE A 7 -5.21 1.27 7.91
C ILE A 7 -5.20 2.18 6.70
N VAL A 8 -5.22 1.56 5.52
CA VAL A 8 -5.39 2.22 4.23
C VAL A 8 -6.86 2.06 3.80
N ALA A 9 -7.55 3.16 3.54
CA ALA A 9 -8.93 3.15 3.06
C ALA A 9 -9.02 3.71 1.64
N THR A 10 -9.65 2.97 0.72
CA THR A 10 -9.90 3.48 -0.63
C THR A 10 -11.12 4.39 -0.63
N LEU A 11 -10.96 5.58 -1.20
CA LEU A 11 -12.04 6.54 -1.37
C LEU A 11 -12.83 6.27 -2.65
N GLY A 12 -14.15 6.40 -2.56
CA GLY A 12 -15.07 6.21 -3.67
C GLY A 12 -16.46 6.78 -3.34
N PRO A 13 -17.51 6.36 -4.04
CA PRO A 13 -18.87 6.89 -3.84
C PRO A 13 -19.37 6.81 -2.40
N ALA A 14 -19.05 5.71 -1.68
CA ALA A 14 -19.50 5.51 -0.29
C ALA A 14 -18.78 6.41 0.73
N SER A 15 -17.64 7.00 0.36
CA SER A 15 -16.79 7.84 1.21
C SER A 15 -16.65 9.27 0.66
N SER A 16 -17.59 9.73 -0.19
CA SER A 16 -17.50 11.03 -0.86
C SER A 16 -18.01 12.19 -0.01
N SER A 17 -18.83 11.95 1.02
CA SER A 17 -19.31 13.05 1.85
C SER A 17 -18.31 13.42 2.94
N PRO A 18 -18.17 14.71 3.28
CA PRO A 18 -17.28 15.20 4.34
C PRO A 18 -17.56 14.52 5.70
N GLU A 19 -18.84 14.26 6.02
CA GLU A 19 -19.26 13.66 7.28
C GLU A 19 -18.80 12.19 7.40
N VAL A 20 -18.96 11.42 6.33
CA VAL A 20 -18.50 10.02 6.28
C VAL A 20 -16.98 9.97 6.35
N LEU A 21 -16.30 10.83 5.58
CA LEU A 21 -14.82 10.89 5.59
C LEU A 21 -14.29 11.28 6.98
N GLU A 22 -14.93 12.23 7.67
CA GLU A 22 -14.55 12.60 9.04
C GLU A 22 -14.70 11.41 9.99
N ARG A 23 -15.81 10.69 9.93
CA ARG A 23 -16.04 9.48 10.74
C ARG A 23 -14.99 8.40 10.44
N MET A 24 -14.66 8.18 9.16
CA MET A 24 -13.62 7.23 8.76
C MET A 24 -12.24 7.60 9.34
N ILE A 25 -11.86 8.87 9.28
CA ILE A 25 -10.59 9.36 9.84
C ILE A 25 -10.58 9.19 11.36
N ARG A 26 -11.68 9.51 12.03
CA ARG A 26 -11.82 9.32 13.49
C ARG A 26 -11.78 7.85 13.89
N ALA A 27 -12.37 6.97 13.06
CA ALA A 27 -12.36 5.50 13.25
C ALA A 27 -10.96 4.88 13.10
N GLY A 28 -10.00 5.58 12.45
CA GLY A 28 -8.61 5.14 12.46
C GLY A 28 -7.91 5.02 11.12
N VAL A 29 -8.39 5.69 10.07
CA VAL A 29 -7.68 5.76 8.79
C VAL A 29 -6.36 6.51 8.96
N ASP A 30 -5.26 5.93 8.49
CA ASP A 30 -3.93 6.52 8.49
C ASP A 30 -3.50 7.00 7.09
N LEU A 31 -4.03 6.34 6.05
CA LEU A 31 -3.77 6.69 4.65
C LEU A 31 -5.02 6.46 3.81
N VAL A 32 -5.31 7.39 2.90
CA VAL A 32 -6.35 7.22 1.89
C VAL A 32 -5.75 6.85 0.54
N ARG A 33 -6.36 5.86 -0.11
CA ARG A 33 -6.02 5.45 -1.48
C ARG A 33 -6.99 6.07 -2.47
N MET A 34 -6.45 6.74 -3.48
CA MET A 34 -7.17 7.24 -4.63
C MET A 34 -6.90 6.34 -5.83
N ASN A 35 -7.92 5.58 -6.24
CA ASN A 35 -7.80 4.62 -7.33
C ASN A 35 -8.05 5.32 -8.68
N PHE A 36 -7.00 5.55 -9.45
CA PHE A 36 -7.06 6.20 -10.76
C PHE A 36 -7.64 5.32 -11.88
N SER A 37 -8.03 4.08 -11.58
CA SER A 37 -8.85 3.28 -12.50
C SER A 37 -10.27 3.84 -12.67
N HIS A 38 -10.71 4.73 -11.75
CA HIS A 38 -12.05 5.31 -11.70
C HIS A 38 -11.97 6.81 -11.41
N GLY A 39 -12.99 7.54 -11.86
CA GLY A 39 -13.08 9.00 -11.64
C GLY A 39 -12.28 9.82 -12.65
N LYS A 40 -12.47 11.13 -12.58
CA LYS A 40 -11.75 12.12 -13.40
C LYS A 40 -10.66 12.79 -12.58
N ALA A 41 -9.71 13.43 -13.23
CA ALA A 41 -8.62 14.16 -12.58
C ALA A 41 -9.14 15.15 -11.50
N GLN A 42 -10.18 15.93 -11.83
CA GLN A 42 -10.74 16.89 -10.89
C GLN A 42 -11.36 16.23 -9.65
N ASP A 43 -12.00 15.08 -9.79
CA ASP A 43 -12.57 14.35 -8.65
C ASP A 43 -11.49 13.94 -7.65
N HIS A 44 -10.30 13.57 -8.14
CA HIS A 44 -9.16 13.21 -7.29
C HIS A 44 -8.56 14.43 -6.60
N ILE A 45 -8.44 15.56 -7.30
CA ILE A 45 -7.96 16.82 -6.72
C ILE A 45 -8.89 17.28 -5.60
N ASP A 46 -10.21 17.32 -5.85
CA ASP A 46 -11.21 17.76 -4.87
C ASP A 46 -11.22 16.84 -3.62
N ARG A 47 -11.12 15.54 -3.82
CA ARG A 47 -11.00 14.57 -2.71
C ARG A 47 -9.72 14.78 -1.91
N ALA A 48 -8.59 15.02 -2.57
CA ALA A 48 -7.33 15.30 -1.88
C ALA A 48 -7.43 16.53 -0.99
N MET A 49 -8.01 17.61 -1.49
CA MET A 49 -8.25 18.83 -0.72
C MET A 49 -9.16 18.56 0.49
N MET A 50 -10.26 17.85 0.27
CA MET A 50 -11.20 17.47 1.35
C MET A 50 -10.53 16.63 2.43
N VAL A 51 -9.69 15.64 2.05
CA VAL A 51 -8.92 14.84 3.01
C VAL A 51 -8.01 15.71 3.87
N ARG A 52 -7.25 16.64 3.24
CA ARG A 52 -6.35 17.55 3.96
C ARG A 52 -7.09 18.42 4.97
N GLU A 53 -8.23 19.00 4.56
CA GLU A 53 -9.04 19.84 5.42
C GLU A 53 -9.61 19.06 6.62
N ILE A 54 -10.22 17.90 6.34
CA ILE A 54 -10.86 17.11 7.39
C ILE A 54 -9.82 16.52 8.35
N ALA A 55 -8.69 16.01 7.85
CA ALA A 55 -7.60 15.51 8.68
C ALA A 55 -7.11 16.58 9.66
N LYS A 56 -6.88 17.81 9.15
CA LYS A 56 -6.50 18.95 9.97
C LYS A 56 -7.55 19.27 11.06
N ARG A 57 -8.84 19.25 10.70
CA ARG A 57 -9.94 19.46 11.65
C ARG A 57 -10.03 18.37 12.71
N CYS A 58 -9.69 17.13 12.36
CA CYS A 58 -9.62 16.01 13.29
C CYS A 58 -8.34 16.00 14.15
N GLY A 59 -7.37 16.89 13.90
CA GLY A 59 -6.06 16.85 14.56
C GLY A 59 -5.25 15.60 14.24
N LYS A 60 -5.47 15.00 13.05
CA LYS A 60 -4.77 13.78 12.61
C LYS A 60 -4.03 14.02 11.31
N GLU A 61 -2.89 13.32 11.14
CA GLU A 61 -2.22 13.27 9.85
C GLU A 61 -2.68 12.04 9.08
N VAL A 62 -3.16 12.28 7.86
CA VAL A 62 -3.59 11.25 6.92
C VAL A 62 -2.80 11.42 5.63
N ALA A 63 -2.05 10.39 5.25
CA ALA A 63 -1.32 10.38 3.99
C ALA A 63 -2.26 10.10 2.81
N ILE A 64 -1.84 10.51 1.61
CA ILE A 64 -2.56 10.24 0.37
C ILE A 64 -1.69 9.37 -0.53
N MET A 65 -2.26 8.28 -1.05
CA MET A 65 -1.66 7.42 -2.06
C MET A 65 -2.47 7.50 -3.35
N ALA A 66 -1.82 7.92 -4.43
CA ALA A 66 -2.35 7.79 -5.79
C ALA A 66 -1.99 6.41 -6.33
N ASP A 67 -2.98 5.63 -6.73
CA ASP A 67 -2.80 4.27 -7.25
C ASP A 67 -3.14 4.27 -8.75
N LEU A 68 -2.09 4.14 -9.58
CA LEU A 68 -2.18 4.15 -11.03
C LEU A 68 -2.91 2.92 -11.56
N GLN A 69 -3.63 3.07 -12.66
CA GLN A 69 -4.38 1.98 -13.26
C GLN A 69 -3.46 0.87 -13.79
N GLY A 70 -2.35 1.24 -14.42
CA GLY A 70 -1.49 0.33 -15.14
C GLY A 70 -2.14 -0.31 -16.38
N PRO A 71 -1.45 -1.25 -17.03
CA PRO A 71 -1.90 -1.91 -18.24
C PRO A 71 -2.88 -3.06 -17.94
N LYS A 72 -4.01 -2.79 -17.29
CA LYS A 72 -5.02 -3.83 -17.09
C LYS A 72 -5.67 -4.19 -18.43
N ILE A 73 -5.37 -5.37 -18.91
CA ILE A 73 -5.90 -5.92 -20.16
C ILE A 73 -7.35 -6.33 -19.96
N ARG A 74 -8.23 -5.92 -20.88
CA ARG A 74 -9.68 -6.12 -20.74
C ARG A 74 -10.28 -6.61 -22.05
N VAL A 75 -11.34 -7.43 -21.94
CA VAL A 75 -12.26 -7.68 -23.06
C VAL A 75 -13.05 -6.42 -23.39
N GLY A 76 -13.52 -6.33 -24.62
CA GLY A 76 -14.42 -5.27 -25.09
C GLY A 76 -15.82 -5.37 -24.45
N LYS A 77 -16.76 -4.68 -25.08
CA LYS A 77 -18.17 -4.69 -24.67
C LYS A 77 -18.95 -5.74 -25.46
N PHE A 78 -19.99 -6.26 -24.85
CA PHE A 78 -20.91 -7.23 -25.43
C PHE A 78 -22.23 -6.59 -25.85
N ASP A 79 -22.86 -7.15 -26.86
CA ASP A 79 -24.27 -6.89 -27.13
C ASP A 79 -25.11 -7.46 -25.97
N GLY A 80 -25.91 -6.61 -25.32
CA GLY A 80 -26.63 -6.99 -24.09
C GLY A 80 -25.77 -7.02 -22.81
N ASP A 81 -24.60 -6.33 -22.81
CA ASP A 81 -23.69 -6.11 -21.68
C ASP A 81 -22.95 -7.36 -21.17
N LYS A 82 -23.36 -8.56 -21.52
CA LYS A 82 -22.77 -9.82 -21.06
C LYS A 82 -23.11 -10.99 -21.98
N THR A 83 -22.36 -12.05 -21.82
CA THR A 83 -22.62 -13.34 -22.48
C THR A 83 -22.37 -14.50 -21.52
N MET A 84 -22.98 -15.65 -21.78
CA MET A 84 -22.69 -16.90 -21.07
C MET A 84 -21.77 -17.75 -21.93
N LEU A 85 -20.65 -18.20 -21.36
CA LEU A 85 -19.72 -19.12 -22.00
C LEU A 85 -19.88 -20.52 -21.41
N GLU A 86 -20.05 -21.51 -22.25
CA GLU A 86 -20.22 -22.91 -21.84
C GLU A 86 -18.92 -23.71 -21.96
N VAL A 87 -18.71 -24.68 -21.08
CA VAL A 87 -17.54 -25.56 -21.11
C VAL A 87 -17.48 -26.32 -22.42
N GLY A 88 -16.31 -26.35 -23.06
CA GLY A 88 -16.06 -26.97 -24.35
C GLY A 88 -16.39 -26.07 -25.56
N GLN A 89 -16.99 -24.91 -25.35
CA GLN A 89 -17.29 -23.95 -26.39
C GLN A 89 -16.00 -23.32 -26.95
N SER A 90 -15.95 -23.10 -28.27
CA SER A 90 -14.94 -22.26 -28.90
C SER A 90 -15.27 -20.79 -28.68
N PHE A 91 -14.26 -19.99 -28.31
CA PHE A 91 -14.41 -18.55 -28.12
C PHE A 91 -13.19 -17.80 -28.66
N ILE A 92 -13.43 -16.71 -29.39
CA ILE A 92 -12.37 -15.94 -30.06
C ILE A 92 -12.16 -14.60 -29.36
N LEU A 93 -10.91 -14.34 -28.93
CA LEU A 93 -10.45 -13.04 -28.51
C LEU A 93 -9.80 -12.36 -29.73
N ASP A 94 -10.40 -11.27 -30.21
CA ASP A 94 -10.06 -10.66 -31.50
C ASP A 94 -9.40 -9.29 -31.27
N GLY A 95 -8.07 -9.23 -31.49
CA GLY A 95 -7.27 -8.00 -31.36
C GLY A 95 -7.68 -6.88 -32.33
N ALA A 96 -8.26 -7.22 -33.49
CA ALA A 96 -8.65 -6.22 -34.48
C ALA A 96 -10.10 -5.73 -34.31
N SER A 97 -10.98 -6.49 -33.66
CA SER A 97 -12.39 -6.15 -33.54
C SER A 97 -12.64 -4.93 -32.65
N THR A 98 -13.50 -4.04 -33.15
CA THR A 98 -14.08 -2.93 -32.38
C THR A 98 -15.60 -3.06 -32.23
N ALA A 99 -16.19 -4.12 -32.80
CA ALA A 99 -17.59 -4.44 -32.71
C ALA A 99 -17.96 -4.95 -31.31
N LEU A 100 -19.24 -4.84 -30.96
CA LEU A 100 -19.78 -5.50 -29.77
C LEU A 100 -19.59 -7.01 -29.88
N GLY A 101 -19.14 -7.61 -28.78
CA GLY A 101 -18.95 -9.06 -28.69
C GLY A 101 -20.26 -9.80 -28.51
N ASN A 102 -20.21 -11.12 -28.72
CA ASN A 102 -21.31 -12.05 -28.54
C ASN A 102 -20.82 -13.34 -27.87
N ASN A 103 -21.55 -14.43 -27.95
CA ASN A 103 -21.16 -15.73 -27.39
C ASN A 103 -20.05 -16.45 -28.17
N GLU A 104 -19.61 -15.93 -29.33
CA GLU A 104 -18.56 -16.55 -30.18
C GLU A 104 -17.26 -15.76 -30.10
N ARG A 105 -17.32 -14.43 -29.97
CA ARG A 105 -16.13 -13.56 -30.00
C ARG A 105 -16.32 -12.25 -29.24
N VAL A 106 -15.20 -11.65 -28.85
CA VAL A 106 -15.14 -10.30 -28.31
C VAL A 106 -13.82 -9.62 -28.68
N GLY A 107 -13.84 -8.30 -28.84
CA GLY A 107 -12.65 -7.48 -29.02
C GLY A 107 -11.81 -7.35 -27.74
N LEU A 108 -10.61 -6.79 -27.89
CA LEU A 108 -9.65 -6.56 -26.80
C LEU A 108 -9.15 -5.11 -26.82
N ASP A 109 -8.82 -4.55 -25.67
CA ASP A 109 -8.06 -3.31 -25.56
C ASP A 109 -6.55 -3.53 -25.79
N TYR A 110 -6.02 -4.70 -25.51
CA TYR A 110 -4.62 -5.08 -25.71
C TYR A 110 -4.40 -5.81 -27.03
N LYS A 111 -3.97 -5.06 -28.06
CA LYS A 111 -3.82 -5.55 -29.43
C LYS A 111 -2.66 -6.52 -29.64
N GLU A 112 -1.69 -6.51 -28.72
CA GLU A 112 -0.52 -7.37 -28.74
C GLU A 112 -0.76 -8.78 -28.18
N LEU A 113 -1.93 -9.07 -27.60
CA LEU A 113 -2.24 -10.39 -27.03
C LEU A 113 -1.93 -11.56 -27.98
N PRO A 114 -2.26 -11.49 -29.31
CA PRO A 114 -1.92 -12.56 -30.25
C PRO A 114 -0.43 -12.87 -30.37
N ARG A 115 0.45 -11.89 -30.07
CA ARG A 115 1.91 -12.07 -30.10
C ARG A 115 2.44 -12.67 -28.81
N ASP A 116 1.72 -12.49 -27.70
CA ASP A 116 2.15 -12.89 -26.36
C ASP A 116 1.69 -14.29 -25.97
N VAL A 117 0.79 -14.89 -26.77
CA VAL A 117 0.21 -16.20 -26.46
C VAL A 117 0.46 -17.22 -27.55
N ARG A 118 0.46 -18.49 -27.17
CA ARG A 118 0.63 -19.65 -28.05
C ARG A 118 -0.33 -20.77 -27.65
N ALA A 119 -0.51 -21.74 -28.52
CA ALA A 119 -1.32 -22.94 -28.26
C ALA A 119 -0.87 -23.61 -26.93
N GLY A 120 -1.84 -23.94 -26.11
CA GLY A 120 -1.65 -24.51 -24.76
C GLY A 120 -1.59 -23.47 -23.64
N ASP A 121 -1.40 -22.17 -23.92
CA ASP A 121 -1.47 -21.14 -22.89
C ASP A 121 -2.87 -21.04 -22.29
N ILE A 122 -2.92 -20.68 -21.01
CA ILE A 122 -4.16 -20.53 -20.26
C ILE A 122 -4.45 -19.06 -20.05
N LEU A 123 -5.62 -18.61 -20.46
CA LEU A 123 -6.13 -17.28 -20.19
C LEU A 123 -7.21 -17.34 -19.11
N LEU A 124 -7.12 -16.42 -18.17
CA LEU A 124 -8.01 -16.29 -17.02
C LEU A 124 -8.78 -14.98 -17.16
N LEU A 125 -10.10 -15.06 -17.23
CA LEU A 125 -10.98 -13.92 -17.43
C LEU A 125 -11.84 -13.71 -16.17
N ASN A 126 -12.33 -12.48 -16.00
CA ASN A 126 -13.20 -12.12 -14.88
C ASN A 126 -12.59 -12.55 -13.53
N ASP A 127 -11.36 -12.07 -13.27
CA ASP A 127 -10.59 -12.35 -12.04
C ASP A 127 -10.41 -13.86 -11.77
N GLY A 128 -10.27 -14.65 -12.85
CA GLY A 128 -10.01 -16.09 -12.78
C GLY A 128 -11.26 -16.98 -12.68
N LEU A 129 -12.46 -16.39 -12.69
CA LEU A 129 -13.72 -17.15 -12.67
C LEU A 129 -13.94 -17.95 -13.95
N LEU A 130 -13.45 -17.47 -15.10
CA LEU A 130 -13.47 -18.19 -16.36
C LEU A 130 -12.05 -18.57 -16.77
N LYS A 131 -11.94 -19.76 -17.39
CA LYS A 131 -10.66 -20.29 -17.86
C LYS A 131 -10.78 -20.72 -19.31
N LEU A 132 -9.91 -20.17 -20.15
CA LEU A 132 -9.81 -20.49 -21.56
C LEU A 132 -8.44 -21.09 -21.85
N VAL A 133 -8.37 -22.09 -22.72
CA VAL A 133 -7.10 -22.62 -23.26
C VAL A 133 -6.96 -22.11 -24.70
N VAL A 134 -5.79 -21.57 -25.03
CA VAL A 134 -5.48 -21.14 -26.40
C VAL A 134 -5.26 -22.35 -27.27
N ASP A 135 -6.05 -22.48 -28.32
CA ASP A 135 -5.93 -23.56 -29.32
C ASP A 135 -4.98 -23.16 -30.44
N ALA A 136 -5.13 -21.93 -30.93
CA ALA A 136 -4.31 -21.39 -32.00
C ALA A 136 -4.39 -19.85 -32.06
N VAL A 137 -3.37 -19.25 -32.66
CA VAL A 137 -3.37 -17.83 -33.04
C VAL A 137 -3.41 -17.74 -34.56
N ARG A 138 -4.34 -16.94 -35.09
CA ARG A 138 -4.48 -16.70 -36.55
C ARG A 138 -4.62 -15.19 -36.81
N GLY A 139 -3.54 -14.58 -37.25
CA GLY A 139 -3.48 -13.11 -37.37
C GLY A 139 -3.73 -12.43 -36.05
N GLU A 140 -4.77 -11.62 -35.97
CA GLU A 140 -5.16 -10.91 -34.74
C GLU A 140 -6.18 -11.69 -33.88
N GLU A 141 -6.56 -12.92 -34.29
CA GLU A 141 -7.49 -13.77 -33.54
C GLU A 141 -6.73 -14.75 -32.63
N VAL A 142 -7.05 -14.77 -31.36
CA VAL A 142 -6.69 -15.82 -30.41
C VAL A 142 -7.90 -16.74 -30.27
N ARG A 143 -7.79 -17.94 -30.82
CA ARG A 143 -8.84 -18.97 -30.75
C ARG A 143 -8.65 -19.82 -29.52
N THR A 144 -9.71 -19.95 -28.75
CA THR A 144 -9.65 -20.63 -27.45
C THR A 144 -10.80 -21.61 -27.27
N THR A 145 -10.60 -22.60 -26.41
CA THR A 145 -11.64 -23.47 -25.87
C THR A 145 -11.90 -23.11 -24.39
N VAL A 146 -13.17 -23.00 -24.04
CA VAL A 146 -13.62 -22.69 -22.66
C VAL A 146 -13.45 -23.94 -21.79
N VAL A 147 -12.62 -23.86 -20.75
CA VAL A 147 -12.40 -24.96 -19.78
C VAL A 147 -13.23 -24.76 -18.51
N VAL A 148 -13.37 -23.51 -18.05
CA VAL A 148 -14.30 -23.13 -16.97
C VAL A 148 -15.21 -22.06 -17.55
N GLY A 149 -16.50 -22.36 -17.65
CA GLY A 149 -17.52 -21.48 -18.20
C GLY A 149 -18.15 -20.58 -17.13
N GLY A 150 -18.99 -19.67 -17.59
CA GLY A 150 -19.71 -18.73 -16.71
C GLY A 150 -20.07 -17.43 -17.44
N GLU A 151 -20.58 -16.47 -16.66
CA GLU A 151 -20.94 -15.16 -17.20
C GLU A 151 -19.68 -14.29 -17.45
N LEU A 152 -19.55 -13.77 -18.65
CA LEU A 152 -18.53 -12.79 -19.04
C LEU A 152 -19.23 -11.48 -19.42
N SER A 153 -18.96 -10.42 -18.67
CA SER A 153 -19.55 -9.10 -18.90
C SER A 153 -18.52 -8.09 -19.44
N ASN A 154 -19.01 -6.88 -19.78
CA ASN A 154 -18.22 -5.80 -20.34
C ASN A 154 -16.95 -5.49 -19.56
N ASN A 155 -15.86 -5.24 -20.30
CA ASN A 155 -14.59 -4.72 -19.79
C ASN A 155 -13.94 -5.58 -18.66
N LYS A 156 -14.22 -6.89 -18.62
CA LYS A 156 -13.59 -7.79 -17.64
C LYS A 156 -12.12 -8.02 -17.96
N GLY A 157 -11.32 -8.19 -16.90
CA GLY A 157 -9.89 -8.41 -17.00
C GLY A 157 -9.53 -9.74 -17.68
N ILE A 158 -8.39 -9.72 -18.35
CA ILE A 158 -7.71 -10.91 -18.90
C ILE A 158 -6.33 -11.01 -18.29
N ASN A 159 -6.00 -12.16 -17.74
CA ASN A 159 -4.66 -12.51 -17.28
C ASN A 159 -4.18 -13.77 -18.01
N LYS A 160 -2.88 -13.92 -18.14
CA LYS A 160 -2.26 -15.17 -18.61
C LYS A 160 -1.69 -15.91 -17.41
N ALA A 161 -2.09 -17.15 -17.21
CA ALA A 161 -1.54 -17.98 -16.14
C ALA A 161 -0.03 -18.13 -16.30
N GLY A 162 0.73 -17.86 -15.23
CA GLY A 162 2.19 -17.89 -15.26
C GLY A 162 2.85 -16.65 -15.88
N GLY A 163 2.08 -15.64 -16.28
CA GLY A 163 2.59 -14.37 -16.79
C GLY A 163 3.04 -14.39 -18.25
N GLY A 164 3.97 -13.48 -18.62
CA GLY A 164 4.57 -13.41 -19.95
C GLY A 164 3.86 -12.49 -20.94
N LEU A 165 2.98 -11.59 -20.46
CA LEU A 165 2.43 -10.50 -21.29
C LEU A 165 3.41 -9.34 -21.38
N THR A 166 3.65 -8.81 -22.59
CA THR A 166 4.69 -7.79 -22.85
C THR A 166 4.22 -6.36 -22.60
N ALA A 167 2.94 -6.16 -22.24
CA ALA A 167 2.38 -4.84 -21.93
C ALA A 167 3.31 -4.03 -21.00
N PRO A 168 3.62 -2.75 -21.34
CA PRO A 168 4.46 -1.90 -20.50
C PRO A 168 3.77 -1.60 -19.17
N ALA A 169 4.53 -1.44 -18.09
CA ALA A 169 3.97 -1.16 -16.76
C ALA A 169 3.27 0.20 -16.67
N LEU A 170 3.65 1.17 -17.51
CA LEU A 170 3.05 2.51 -17.56
C LEU A 170 2.37 2.75 -18.90
N THR A 171 1.13 3.16 -18.84
CA THR A 171 0.32 3.57 -19.99
C THR A 171 0.37 5.09 -20.20
N SER A 172 -0.12 5.57 -21.36
CA SER A 172 -0.27 7.02 -21.59
C SER A 172 -1.21 7.66 -20.57
N LYS A 173 -2.25 6.93 -20.13
CA LYS A 173 -3.14 7.39 -19.07
C LYS A 173 -2.39 7.56 -17.75
N ASP A 174 -1.55 6.60 -17.38
CA ASP A 174 -0.76 6.68 -16.14
C ASP A 174 0.17 7.89 -16.14
N MET A 175 0.72 8.29 -17.29
CA MET A 175 1.55 9.50 -17.41
C MET A 175 0.76 10.78 -17.11
N GLU A 176 -0.50 10.88 -17.54
CA GLU A 176 -1.38 12.00 -17.21
C GLU A 176 -1.86 11.93 -15.74
N ASP A 177 -2.15 10.74 -15.25
CA ASP A 177 -2.54 10.52 -13.86
C ASP A 177 -1.40 10.88 -12.88
N ILE A 178 -0.14 10.63 -13.24
CA ILE A 178 1.03 11.07 -12.47
C ILE A 178 1.05 12.60 -12.35
N LYS A 179 0.79 13.35 -13.42
CA LYS A 179 0.74 14.81 -13.36
C LYS A 179 -0.37 15.29 -12.40
N THR A 180 -1.53 14.66 -12.48
CA THR A 180 -2.64 14.93 -11.57
C THR A 180 -2.26 14.63 -10.12
N ALA A 181 -1.67 13.49 -9.85
CA ALA A 181 -1.23 13.07 -8.51
C ALA A 181 -0.20 14.04 -7.92
N MET A 182 0.72 14.54 -8.75
CA MET A 182 1.71 15.54 -8.32
C MET A 182 1.08 16.90 -8.02
N SER A 183 0.02 17.30 -8.70
CA SER A 183 -0.64 18.59 -8.47
C SER A 183 -1.22 18.73 -7.05
N PHE A 184 -1.69 17.65 -6.43
CA PHE A 184 -2.13 17.63 -5.03
C PHE A 184 -1.09 17.03 -4.06
N GLN A 185 0.14 16.81 -4.54
CA GLN A 185 1.29 16.38 -3.73
C GLN A 185 1.00 15.14 -2.88
N CYS A 186 0.59 14.03 -3.53
CA CYS A 186 0.39 12.77 -2.83
C CYS A 186 1.71 12.28 -2.19
N GLU A 187 1.64 11.67 -1.03
CA GLU A 187 2.83 11.13 -0.34
C GLU A 187 3.36 9.88 -1.01
N TYR A 188 2.45 9.07 -1.56
CA TYR A 188 2.77 7.78 -2.17
C TYR A 188 2.18 7.67 -3.57
N LEU A 189 2.96 7.11 -4.48
CA LEU A 189 2.52 6.75 -5.83
C LEU A 189 2.65 5.25 -6.00
N ALA A 190 1.52 4.55 -6.13
CA ALA A 190 1.49 3.11 -6.34
C ALA A 190 1.45 2.80 -7.84
N VAL A 191 2.38 1.95 -8.28
CA VAL A 191 2.54 1.52 -9.67
C VAL A 191 1.97 0.13 -9.82
N SER A 192 0.99 -0.03 -10.72
CA SER A 192 0.35 -1.32 -11.00
C SER A 192 1.15 -2.14 -12.01
N PHE A 193 1.19 -3.43 -11.76
CA PHE A 193 1.81 -4.43 -12.64
C PHE A 193 3.29 -4.24 -12.99
N PRO A 194 4.18 -3.70 -12.12
CA PRO A 194 5.60 -3.66 -12.41
C PRO A 194 6.15 -5.10 -12.49
N LYS A 195 7.01 -5.34 -13.46
CA LYS A 195 7.70 -6.62 -13.69
C LYS A 195 9.14 -6.57 -13.25
N THR A 196 9.75 -5.39 -13.26
CA THR A 196 11.18 -5.18 -13.03
C THR A 196 11.46 -3.91 -12.24
N ALA A 197 12.69 -3.79 -11.74
CA ALA A 197 13.19 -2.54 -11.13
C ALA A 197 13.10 -1.34 -12.08
N THR A 198 13.37 -1.55 -13.38
CA THR A 198 13.33 -0.51 -14.40
C THR A 198 11.95 0.13 -14.53
N ASP A 199 10.88 -0.64 -14.36
CA ASP A 199 9.51 -0.10 -14.38
C ASP A 199 9.31 0.90 -13.25
N MET A 200 9.83 0.59 -12.06
CA MET A 200 9.75 1.46 -10.88
C MET A 200 10.63 2.70 -11.01
N GLU A 201 11.83 2.55 -11.58
CA GLU A 201 12.75 3.67 -11.85
C GLU A 201 12.16 4.64 -12.87
N MET A 202 11.55 4.13 -13.94
CA MET A 202 10.84 4.94 -14.93
C MET A 202 9.68 5.72 -14.31
N ALA A 203 8.84 5.06 -13.52
CA ALA A 203 7.74 5.72 -12.82
C ALA A 203 8.24 6.83 -11.87
N ARG A 204 9.33 6.57 -11.15
CA ARG A 204 9.96 7.55 -10.26
C ARG A 204 10.47 8.77 -11.02
N GLN A 205 11.13 8.56 -12.17
CA GLN A 205 11.62 9.65 -13.01
C GLN A 205 10.48 10.52 -13.52
N LEU A 206 9.41 9.91 -14.04
CA LEU A 206 8.21 10.63 -14.50
C LEU A 206 7.56 11.42 -13.36
N ALA A 207 7.42 10.81 -12.18
CA ALA A 207 6.86 11.49 -11.02
C ALA A 207 7.73 12.65 -10.54
N ASN A 208 9.07 12.51 -10.56
CA ASN A 208 9.99 13.57 -10.18
C ASN A 208 9.90 14.77 -11.15
N VAL A 209 9.85 14.51 -12.45
CA VAL A 209 9.66 15.55 -13.47
C VAL A 209 8.32 16.25 -13.31
N ALA A 210 7.24 15.48 -13.18
CA ALA A 210 5.89 16.03 -12.99
C ALA A 210 5.74 16.81 -11.68
N GLY A 211 6.49 16.43 -10.63
CA GLY A 211 6.46 17.08 -9.32
C GLY A 211 7.37 18.31 -9.17
N GLU A 212 8.21 18.59 -10.17
CA GLU A 212 9.20 19.70 -10.11
C GLU A 212 8.58 21.07 -9.80
N PRO A 213 7.42 21.46 -10.39
CA PRO A 213 6.79 22.75 -10.09
C PRO A 213 6.44 22.95 -8.61
N TRP A 214 6.20 21.87 -7.90
CA TRP A 214 5.88 21.86 -6.45
C TRP A 214 7.08 21.44 -5.58
N LYS A 215 8.24 21.21 -6.17
CA LYS A 215 9.43 20.63 -5.50
C LYS A 215 9.05 19.36 -4.72
N HIS A 216 8.16 18.55 -5.29
CA HIS A 216 7.58 17.37 -4.66
C HIS A 216 8.10 16.09 -5.29
N LYS A 217 8.42 15.11 -4.44
CA LYS A 217 8.85 13.76 -4.84
C LYS A 217 8.08 12.75 -3.99
N PRO A 218 7.19 11.95 -4.59
CA PRO A 218 6.44 10.94 -3.84
C PRO A 218 7.33 9.75 -3.48
N GLN A 219 6.90 8.96 -2.51
CA GLN A 219 7.44 7.61 -2.28
C GLN A 219 6.77 6.63 -3.23
N MET A 220 7.55 5.73 -3.81
CA MET A 220 7.08 4.77 -4.80
C MET A 220 6.69 3.45 -4.16
N ILE A 221 5.46 2.99 -4.41
CA ILE A 221 4.94 1.68 -3.97
C ILE A 221 4.81 0.77 -5.19
N ALA A 222 5.55 -0.34 -5.21
CA ALA A 222 5.38 -1.35 -6.25
C ALA A 222 4.23 -2.30 -5.86
N LYS A 223 3.20 -2.41 -6.70
CA LYS A 223 2.12 -3.38 -6.50
C LYS A 223 2.56 -4.73 -7.09
N ILE A 224 2.72 -5.72 -6.21
CA ILE A 224 3.14 -7.06 -6.62
C ILE A 224 1.89 -7.84 -7.03
N GLU A 225 1.64 -7.86 -8.31
CA GLU A 225 0.44 -8.38 -8.97
C GLU A 225 0.77 -9.46 -10.02
N ARG A 226 2.06 -9.55 -10.42
CA ARG A 226 2.52 -10.44 -11.49
C ARG A 226 3.48 -11.50 -10.98
N SER A 227 3.40 -12.67 -11.58
CA SER A 227 4.31 -13.79 -11.29
C SER A 227 5.76 -13.46 -11.63
N GLU A 228 6.01 -12.65 -12.67
CA GLU A 228 7.36 -12.22 -13.09
C GLU A 228 8.06 -11.34 -12.06
N ALA A 229 7.32 -10.60 -11.24
CA ALA A 229 7.88 -9.77 -10.18
C ALA A 229 8.49 -10.59 -9.02
N ILE A 230 8.05 -11.83 -8.83
CA ILE A 230 8.45 -12.67 -7.69
C ILE A 230 9.94 -13.05 -7.72
N PRO A 231 10.51 -13.52 -8.83
CA PRO A 231 11.94 -13.86 -8.91
C PRO A 231 12.89 -12.67 -8.72
N VAL A 232 12.43 -11.47 -9.06
CA VAL A 232 13.24 -10.22 -9.03
C VAL A 232 12.76 -9.24 -7.95
N LEU A 233 12.07 -9.75 -6.95
CA LEU A 233 11.44 -8.94 -5.90
C LEU A 233 12.46 -8.08 -5.14
N ASP A 234 13.67 -8.59 -4.90
CA ASP A 234 14.75 -7.84 -4.25
C ASP A 234 15.16 -6.60 -5.08
N GLN A 235 15.21 -6.72 -6.39
CA GLN A 235 15.53 -5.60 -7.31
C GLN A 235 14.40 -4.58 -7.32
N ILE A 236 13.14 -5.03 -7.36
CA ILE A 236 11.97 -4.14 -7.28
C ILE A 236 11.94 -3.40 -5.94
N LEU A 237 12.23 -4.08 -4.82
CA LEU A 237 12.32 -3.46 -3.50
C LEU A 237 13.42 -2.41 -3.41
N ARG A 238 14.59 -2.62 -4.05
CA ARG A 238 15.66 -1.60 -4.11
C ARG A 238 15.23 -0.36 -4.85
N ALA A 239 14.49 -0.50 -5.96
CA ALA A 239 14.00 0.59 -6.79
C ALA A 239 12.76 1.29 -6.20
N SER A 240 12.15 0.74 -5.14
CA SER A 240 10.91 1.23 -4.53
C SER A 240 11.12 1.69 -3.09
N ASP A 241 10.18 2.45 -2.55
CA ASP A 241 10.15 2.84 -1.14
C ASP A 241 9.25 1.90 -0.30
N GLY A 242 8.43 1.12 -0.98
CA GLY A 242 7.59 0.09 -0.40
C GLY A 242 6.95 -0.79 -1.44
N ILE A 243 6.22 -1.81 -0.97
CA ILE A 243 5.42 -2.69 -1.83
C ILE A 243 3.99 -2.80 -1.33
N MET A 244 3.10 -3.16 -2.25
CA MET A 244 1.74 -3.62 -1.94
C MET A 244 1.60 -5.06 -2.39
N VAL A 245 1.28 -5.96 -1.47
CA VAL A 245 0.92 -7.34 -1.77
C VAL A 245 -0.54 -7.32 -2.25
N ALA A 246 -0.73 -7.21 -3.56
CA ALA A 246 -2.04 -7.08 -4.20
C ALA A 246 -2.58 -8.49 -4.53
N ARG A 247 -3.14 -9.14 -3.51
CA ARG A 247 -3.45 -10.58 -3.51
C ARG A 247 -4.45 -10.99 -4.56
N GLY A 248 -5.40 -10.11 -4.93
CA GLY A 248 -6.42 -10.41 -5.94
C GLY A 248 -5.81 -10.73 -7.31
N ASP A 249 -5.12 -9.77 -7.93
CA ASP A 249 -4.50 -9.96 -9.24
C ASP A 249 -3.35 -11.00 -9.17
N LEU A 250 -2.57 -11.01 -8.09
CA LEU A 250 -1.50 -12.00 -7.91
C LEU A 250 -2.05 -13.43 -7.88
N ALA A 251 -3.16 -13.66 -7.17
CA ALA A 251 -3.78 -14.99 -7.05
C ALA A 251 -4.27 -15.55 -8.39
N VAL A 252 -4.68 -14.66 -9.30
CA VAL A 252 -5.07 -15.06 -10.66
C VAL A 252 -3.89 -15.68 -11.42
N GLU A 253 -2.67 -15.14 -11.25
CA GLU A 253 -1.50 -15.64 -11.99
C GLU A 253 -0.80 -16.82 -11.32
N VAL A 254 -0.69 -16.83 -9.97
CA VAL A 254 0.06 -17.87 -9.25
C VAL A 254 -0.82 -18.94 -8.61
N GLY A 255 -2.14 -18.72 -8.58
CA GLY A 255 -3.11 -19.56 -7.89
C GLY A 255 -3.28 -19.19 -6.41
N ASN A 256 -4.53 -19.29 -5.92
CA ASN A 256 -4.90 -18.91 -4.55
C ASN A 256 -4.05 -19.58 -3.47
N ALA A 257 -3.71 -20.85 -3.65
CA ALA A 257 -2.95 -21.63 -2.65
C ALA A 257 -1.51 -21.11 -2.41
N ALA A 258 -0.91 -20.43 -3.40
CA ALA A 258 0.46 -19.92 -3.29
C ALA A 258 0.52 -18.57 -2.55
N VAL A 259 -0.55 -17.80 -2.55
CA VAL A 259 -0.58 -16.40 -2.06
C VAL A 259 -0.17 -16.26 -0.59
N PRO A 260 -0.64 -17.09 0.37
CA PRO A 260 -0.27 -16.90 1.78
C PRO A 260 1.24 -17.03 2.04
N ALA A 261 1.90 -18.00 1.40
CA ALA A 261 3.34 -18.19 1.52
C ALA A 261 4.13 -17.03 0.88
N LEU A 262 3.67 -16.55 -0.29
CA LEU A 262 4.26 -15.40 -0.97
C LEU A 262 4.08 -14.11 -0.14
N GLN A 263 2.91 -13.88 0.46
CA GLN A 263 2.66 -12.75 1.36
C GLN A 263 3.68 -12.71 2.49
N LYS A 264 3.85 -13.81 3.21
CA LYS A 264 4.83 -13.91 4.31
C LYS A 264 6.25 -13.59 3.86
N ARG A 265 6.66 -14.15 2.71
CA ARG A 265 7.98 -13.90 2.11
C ARG A 265 8.16 -12.43 1.73
N MET A 266 7.17 -11.82 1.09
CA MET A 266 7.20 -10.42 0.66
C MET A 266 7.29 -9.47 1.86
N ILE A 267 6.47 -9.68 2.89
CA ILE A 267 6.47 -8.87 4.11
C ILE A 267 7.84 -8.96 4.80
N LYS A 268 8.36 -10.19 4.97
CA LYS A 268 9.67 -10.40 5.59
C LYS A 268 10.78 -9.67 4.81
N MET A 269 10.84 -9.88 3.49
CA MET A 269 11.87 -9.28 2.64
C MET A 269 11.79 -7.73 2.63
N ALA A 270 10.58 -7.17 2.54
CA ALA A 270 10.40 -5.72 2.58
C ALA A 270 10.90 -5.12 3.89
N ARG A 271 10.60 -5.76 5.03
CA ARG A 271 11.07 -5.32 6.35
C ARG A 271 12.59 -5.40 6.48
N GLU A 272 13.20 -6.49 6.00
CA GLU A 272 14.66 -6.68 6.03
C GLU A 272 15.40 -5.66 5.17
N MET A 273 14.74 -5.13 4.14
CA MET A 273 15.26 -4.11 3.23
C MET A 273 14.84 -2.67 3.59
N ASP A 274 14.28 -2.46 4.78
CA ASP A 274 13.78 -1.17 5.27
C ASP A 274 12.72 -0.53 4.35
N ARG A 275 11.81 -1.35 3.81
CA ARG A 275 10.70 -0.91 2.96
C ARG A 275 9.36 -1.11 3.66
N VAL A 276 8.42 -0.19 3.41
CA VAL A 276 7.05 -0.35 3.91
C VAL A 276 6.31 -1.41 3.10
N VAL A 277 5.36 -2.08 3.73
CA VAL A 277 4.54 -3.10 3.07
C VAL A 277 3.07 -2.93 3.43
N ILE A 278 2.22 -2.94 2.40
CA ILE A 278 0.77 -2.89 2.51
C ILE A 278 0.21 -4.25 2.08
N THR A 279 -0.59 -4.89 2.93
CA THR A 279 -1.35 -6.09 2.54
C THR A 279 -2.73 -5.68 2.08
N ALA A 280 -3.09 -6.07 0.86
CA ALA A 280 -4.23 -5.53 0.15
C ALA A 280 -5.13 -6.62 -0.44
N THR A 281 -6.35 -6.21 -0.76
CA THR A 281 -7.45 -6.92 -1.42
C THR A 281 -8.09 -8.03 -0.60
N GLN A 282 -9.42 -8.09 -0.66
CA GLN A 282 -10.25 -9.11 -0.02
C GLN A 282 -9.98 -9.28 1.48
N MET A 283 -9.71 -8.18 2.19
CA MET A 283 -9.43 -8.23 3.63
C MET A 283 -10.71 -8.39 4.45
N MET A 284 -11.76 -7.62 4.10
CA MET A 284 -13.07 -7.57 4.79
C MET A 284 -14.20 -7.53 3.75
N GLU A 285 -14.06 -8.26 2.66
CA GLU A 285 -14.92 -8.15 1.47
C GLU A 285 -16.40 -8.37 1.76
N SER A 286 -16.74 -9.26 2.69
CA SER A 286 -18.13 -9.49 3.08
C SER A 286 -18.79 -8.23 3.67
N MET A 287 -18.01 -7.32 4.25
CA MET A 287 -18.49 -6.06 4.80
C MET A 287 -18.85 -5.00 3.76
N ILE A 288 -18.65 -5.27 2.47
CA ILE A 288 -19.25 -4.46 1.40
C ILE A 288 -20.79 -4.43 1.57
N VAL A 289 -21.39 -5.54 1.96
CA VAL A 289 -22.85 -5.70 2.07
C VAL A 289 -23.34 -6.11 3.46
N ASN A 290 -22.47 -6.66 4.31
CA ASN A 290 -22.80 -7.11 5.66
C ASN A 290 -22.18 -6.19 6.72
N PRO A 291 -22.86 -5.99 7.87
CA PRO A 291 -22.35 -5.12 8.95
C PRO A 291 -21.24 -5.78 9.79
N VAL A 292 -20.98 -7.07 9.61
CA VAL A 292 -19.96 -7.85 10.33
C VAL A 292 -19.16 -8.72 9.36
N PRO A 293 -17.85 -8.95 9.61
CA PRO A 293 -17.02 -9.80 8.77
C PRO A 293 -17.26 -11.28 9.05
N THR A 294 -16.77 -12.12 8.15
CA THR A 294 -16.65 -13.56 8.42
C THR A 294 -15.47 -13.85 9.35
N ARG A 295 -15.49 -15.01 10.02
CA ARG A 295 -14.35 -15.46 10.84
C ARG A 295 -13.07 -15.67 10.02
N ALA A 296 -13.21 -16.06 8.75
CA ALA A 296 -12.07 -16.23 7.85
C ALA A 296 -11.39 -14.89 7.56
N GLU A 297 -12.15 -13.82 7.32
CA GLU A 297 -11.62 -12.46 7.11
C GLU A 297 -10.95 -11.93 8.37
N VAL A 298 -11.55 -12.11 9.54
CA VAL A 298 -10.92 -11.76 10.84
C VAL A 298 -9.56 -12.45 10.98
N SER A 299 -9.51 -13.76 10.66
CA SER A 299 -8.29 -14.56 10.71
C SER A 299 -7.25 -14.08 9.69
N ASP A 300 -7.68 -13.68 8.50
CA ASP A 300 -6.81 -13.17 7.43
C ASP A 300 -6.17 -11.84 7.79
N VAL A 301 -6.95 -10.88 8.30
CA VAL A 301 -6.44 -9.60 8.81
C VAL A 301 -5.45 -9.83 9.95
N ALA A 302 -5.80 -10.66 10.93
CA ALA A 302 -4.92 -11.00 12.05
C ALA A 302 -3.60 -11.62 11.58
N ASN A 303 -3.65 -12.55 10.61
CA ASN A 303 -2.43 -13.13 10.02
C ASN A 303 -1.54 -12.08 9.34
N ALA A 304 -2.10 -11.14 8.58
CA ALA A 304 -1.31 -10.07 7.97
C ALA A 304 -0.60 -9.20 9.03
N VAL A 305 -1.30 -8.90 10.14
CA VAL A 305 -0.72 -8.17 11.29
C VAL A 305 0.43 -8.96 11.92
N LEU A 306 0.22 -10.26 12.19
CA LEU A 306 1.20 -11.17 12.77
C LEU A 306 2.38 -11.43 11.83
N ASP A 307 2.19 -11.37 10.52
CA ASP A 307 3.28 -11.41 9.53
C ASP A 307 4.16 -10.15 9.61
N GLY A 308 3.65 -9.06 10.22
CA GLY A 308 4.37 -7.81 10.44
C GLY A 308 4.19 -6.79 9.31
N THR A 309 3.07 -6.82 8.59
CA THR A 309 2.74 -5.77 7.61
C THR A 309 2.70 -4.39 8.26
N ASP A 310 3.07 -3.35 7.52
CA ASP A 310 2.92 -1.96 8.01
C ASP A 310 1.46 -1.54 8.02
N ALA A 311 0.73 -1.92 6.97
CA ALA A 311 -0.65 -1.55 6.82
C ALA A 311 -1.50 -2.66 6.19
N VAL A 312 -2.77 -2.64 6.54
CA VAL A 312 -3.84 -3.42 5.89
C VAL A 312 -4.75 -2.49 5.11
N MET A 313 -5.20 -2.91 3.92
CA MET A 313 -5.94 -2.04 3.02
C MET A 313 -7.36 -2.52 2.78
N LEU A 314 -8.31 -1.59 2.85
CA LEU A 314 -9.70 -1.72 2.45
C LEU A 314 -9.89 -1.14 1.04
N SER A 315 -10.54 -1.86 0.17
CA SER A 315 -10.80 -1.51 -1.24
C SER A 315 -12.27 -1.12 -1.46
N ALA A 316 -13.07 -2.01 -2.01
CA ALA A 316 -14.49 -1.76 -2.25
C ALA A 316 -15.27 -1.58 -0.93
N GLU A 317 -14.80 -2.15 0.16
CA GLU A 317 -15.39 -2.07 1.49
C GLU A 317 -15.63 -0.61 1.93
N THR A 318 -14.66 0.27 1.63
CA THR A 318 -14.74 1.71 1.96
C THR A 318 -15.07 2.59 0.76
N ALA A 319 -14.83 2.11 -0.48
CA ALA A 319 -15.09 2.88 -1.68
C ALA A 319 -16.55 2.82 -2.14
N ALA A 320 -17.21 1.67 -1.99
CA ALA A 320 -18.55 1.39 -2.51
C ALA A 320 -19.45 0.62 -1.52
N GLY A 321 -18.88 0.14 -0.40
CA GLY A 321 -19.60 -0.64 0.59
C GLY A 321 -20.66 0.14 1.37
N LYS A 322 -21.58 -0.59 1.99
CA LYS A 322 -22.66 -0.01 2.82
C LYS A 322 -22.18 0.43 4.21
N TYR A 323 -21.05 -0.11 4.67
CA TYR A 323 -20.57 0.02 6.06
C TYR A 323 -19.11 0.50 6.14
N PRO A 324 -18.73 1.62 5.47
CA PRO A 324 -17.32 2.04 5.36
C PRO A 324 -16.68 2.35 6.72
N VAL A 325 -17.41 2.96 7.65
CA VAL A 325 -16.90 3.36 8.97
C VAL A 325 -16.78 2.14 9.87
N GLU A 326 -17.82 1.33 9.94
CA GLU A 326 -17.91 0.11 10.75
C GLU A 326 -16.81 -0.90 10.32
N THR A 327 -16.49 -0.96 9.02
CA THR A 327 -15.41 -1.81 8.51
C THR A 327 -14.04 -1.34 9.02
N ILE A 328 -13.79 -0.03 9.09
CA ILE A 328 -12.54 0.52 9.64
C ILE A 328 -12.46 0.25 11.15
N GLU A 329 -13.54 0.45 11.90
CA GLU A 329 -13.60 0.19 13.34
C GLU A 329 -13.33 -1.29 13.65
N MET A 330 -13.94 -2.19 12.88
CA MET A 330 -13.72 -3.63 13.01
C MET A 330 -12.28 -4.00 12.68
N MET A 331 -11.74 -3.51 11.56
CA MET A 331 -10.35 -3.75 11.19
C MET A 331 -9.38 -3.22 12.25
N ALA A 332 -9.64 -2.05 12.80
CA ALA A 332 -8.82 -1.48 13.88
C ALA A 332 -8.84 -2.37 15.14
N SER A 333 -10.01 -2.89 15.51
CA SER A 333 -10.15 -3.83 16.63
C SER A 333 -9.37 -5.11 16.40
N ILE A 334 -9.47 -5.72 15.21
CA ILE A 334 -8.73 -6.95 14.86
C ILE A 334 -7.21 -6.70 14.94
N CYS A 335 -6.74 -5.56 14.41
CA CYS A 335 -5.32 -5.21 14.49
C CYS A 335 -4.83 -5.14 15.94
N VAL A 336 -5.56 -4.46 16.82
CA VAL A 336 -5.20 -4.31 18.24
C VAL A 336 -5.18 -5.67 18.95
N GLU A 337 -6.19 -6.50 18.73
CA GLU A 337 -6.25 -7.84 19.34
C GLU A 337 -5.10 -8.73 18.87
N ALA A 338 -4.78 -8.71 17.56
CA ALA A 338 -3.66 -9.47 17.03
C ALA A 338 -2.31 -8.98 17.59
N GLU A 339 -2.13 -7.68 17.71
CA GLU A 339 -0.93 -7.07 18.30
C GLU A 339 -0.76 -7.39 19.79
N ASN A 340 -1.85 -7.44 20.54
CA ASN A 340 -1.83 -7.78 21.96
C ASN A 340 -1.56 -9.28 22.22
N ALA A 341 -1.94 -10.14 21.28
CA ALA A 341 -1.71 -11.59 21.37
C ALA A 341 -0.27 -11.99 21.02
N GLU A 342 0.52 -11.09 20.45
CA GLU A 342 1.89 -11.35 20.03
C GLU A 342 2.83 -11.30 21.24
N GLU A 343 3.50 -12.44 21.57
CA GLU A 343 4.64 -12.42 22.48
C GLU A 343 5.81 -11.71 21.80
N ILE A 344 6.09 -10.47 22.18
CA ILE A 344 7.23 -9.74 21.65
C ILE A 344 8.49 -10.09 22.45
N ALA A 345 9.32 -10.92 21.86
CA ALA A 345 10.73 -10.92 22.15
C ALA A 345 11.44 -10.03 21.12
N LEU A 346 12.35 -9.17 21.56
CA LEU A 346 13.30 -8.53 20.64
C LEU A 346 13.91 -9.61 19.77
N ASP A 347 13.65 -9.52 18.47
CA ASP A 347 14.05 -10.52 17.48
C ASP A 347 15.56 -10.82 17.63
N ALA A 348 15.93 -12.11 17.73
CA ALA A 348 17.33 -12.53 17.80
C ALA A 348 18.16 -12.06 16.59
N SER A 349 17.52 -11.77 15.46
CA SER A 349 18.14 -11.12 14.30
C SER A 349 18.68 -9.71 14.61
N PHE A 350 18.18 -9.11 15.67
CA PHE A 350 18.56 -7.78 16.16
C PHE A 350 20.04 -7.74 16.61
N SER A 351 20.50 -8.75 17.34
CA SER A 351 21.85 -8.79 17.91
C SER A 351 22.94 -9.11 16.89
N ASN A 352 22.58 -9.69 15.75
CA ASN A 352 23.54 -10.17 14.74
C ASN A 352 23.64 -9.28 13.49
N LYS A 353 22.92 -8.14 13.46
CA LYS A 353 22.94 -7.21 12.33
C LYS A 353 24.18 -6.31 12.39
N THR A 354 24.95 -6.26 11.32
CA THR A 354 26.00 -5.27 11.14
C THR A 354 25.43 -4.07 10.38
N PHE A 355 25.62 -2.86 10.92
CA PHE A 355 25.14 -1.64 10.30
C PHE A 355 26.29 -0.89 9.62
N ALA A 356 26.02 -0.42 8.40
CA ALA A 356 26.96 0.44 7.67
C ALA A 356 26.79 1.94 8.01
N ARG A 357 25.71 2.30 8.72
CA ARG A 357 25.35 3.69 9.00
C ARG A 357 25.19 3.92 10.51
N ILE A 358 25.66 5.08 10.97
CA ILE A 358 25.55 5.49 12.39
C ILE A 358 24.09 5.62 12.80
N ASP A 359 23.27 6.28 11.98
CA ASP A 359 21.86 6.56 12.28
C ASP A 359 21.02 5.27 12.42
N GLN A 360 21.31 4.22 11.65
CA GLN A 360 20.69 2.91 11.84
C GLN A 360 21.11 2.27 13.18
N SER A 361 22.40 2.35 13.52
CA SER A 361 22.90 1.81 14.78
C SER A 361 22.28 2.51 16.00
N ILE A 362 22.13 3.85 15.95
CA ILE A 362 21.48 4.63 16.98
C ILE A 362 19.99 4.27 17.12
N ALA A 363 19.28 4.12 15.98
CA ALA A 363 17.88 3.68 15.99
C ALA A 363 17.71 2.33 16.69
N MET A 364 18.63 1.40 16.41
CA MET A 364 18.64 0.07 17.03
C MET A 364 18.94 0.14 18.52
N GLY A 365 19.93 0.94 18.90
CA GLY A 365 20.24 1.20 20.32
C GLY A 365 19.06 1.78 21.09
N ALA A 366 18.28 2.66 20.45
CA ALA A 366 17.08 3.23 21.05
C ALA A 366 15.98 2.18 21.29
N LEU A 367 15.76 1.29 20.34
CA LEU A 367 14.80 0.20 20.49
C LEU A 367 15.20 -0.77 21.61
N PHE A 368 16.45 -1.20 21.62
CA PHE A 368 16.99 -2.07 22.66
C PHE A 368 16.85 -1.44 24.05
N THR A 369 17.29 -0.21 24.18
CA THR A 369 17.23 0.54 25.43
C THR A 369 15.80 0.74 25.91
N ALA A 370 14.91 1.16 25.01
CA ALA A 370 13.50 1.41 25.35
C ALA A 370 12.79 0.12 25.79
N TYR A 371 13.07 -1.00 25.16
CA TYR A 371 12.49 -2.28 25.51
C TYR A 371 12.94 -2.73 26.91
N HIS A 372 14.24 -2.77 27.17
CA HIS A 372 14.78 -3.27 28.44
C HIS A 372 14.57 -2.36 29.64
N LEU A 373 14.43 -1.05 29.41
CA LEU A 373 14.11 -0.10 30.48
C LEU A 373 12.61 0.11 30.69
N GLY A 374 11.76 -0.54 29.86
CA GLY A 374 10.32 -0.34 29.93
C GLY A 374 9.89 1.11 29.66
N CYS A 375 10.55 1.78 28.71
CA CYS A 375 10.22 3.15 28.33
C CYS A 375 8.78 3.26 27.86
N LYS A 376 8.13 4.40 28.15
CA LYS A 376 6.76 4.69 27.72
C LYS A 376 6.66 5.07 26.25
N ALA A 377 7.73 5.66 25.71
CA ALA A 377 7.79 6.11 24.32
C ALA A 377 9.24 6.17 23.83
N ILE A 378 9.39 6.14 22.50
CA ILE A 378 10.62 6.50 21.79
C ILE A 378 10.30 7.73 20.94
N LEU A 379 11.09 8.79 21.10
CA LEU A 379 11.00 10.01 20.33
C LEU A 379 12.11 10.03 19.30
N ALA A 380 11.75 10.10 18.02
CA ALA A 380 12.71 10.18 16.92
C ALA A 380 12.63 11.57 16.29
N LEU A 381 13.59 12.45 16.60
CA LEU A 381 13.74 13.71 15.90
C LEU A 381 14.36 13.43 14.53
N THR A 382 13.63 13.74 13.46
CA THR A 382 14.00 13.31 12.11
C THR A 382 13.54 14.32 11.05
N GLU A 383 14.40 14.68 10.12
CA GLU A 383 14.03 15.55 9.00
C GLU A 383 13.31 14.78 7.87
N SER A 384 13.78 13.59 7.54
CA SER A 384 13.26 12.78 6.43
C SER A 384 12.28 11.67 6.84
N GLY A 385 12.19 11.35 8.12
CA GLY A 385 11.45 10.19 8.64
C GLY A 385 12.25 8.89 8.64
N SER A 386 13.51 8.88 8.18
CA SER A 386 14.29 7.63 8.04
C SER A 386 14.55 6.92 9.37
N THR A 387 14.88 7.66 10.43
CA THR A 387 15.10 7.08 11.77
C THR A 387 13.85 6.37 12.29
N ALA A 388 12.69 7.00 12.14
CA ALA A 388 11.41 6.40 12.51
C ALA A 388 11.08 5.18 11.63
N LEU A 389 11.43 5.22 10.33
CA LEU A 389 11.27 4.08 9.43
C LEU A 389 12.08 2.87 9.92
N TRP A 390 13.37 3.03 10.21
CA TRP A 390 14.20 1.92 10.70
C TRP A 390 13.72 1.35 12.01
N MET A 391 13.31 2.20 12.96
CA MET A 391 12.70 1.73 14.20
C MET A 391 11.44 0.92 13.94
N SER A 392 10.60 1.33 13.00
CA SER A 392 9.34 0.66 12.65
C SER A 392 9.52 -0.72 12.00
N ARG A 393 10.72 -1.08 11.55
CA ARG A 393 11.02 -2.40 10.96
C ARG A 393 11.08 -3.51 12.00
N HIS A 394 11.19 -3.16 13.27
CA HIS A 394 11.29 -4.11 14.36
C HIS A 394 9.98 -4.20 15.15
N ARG A 395 9.74 -5.37 15.73
CA ARG A 395 8.57 -5.59 16.59
C ARG A 395 8.89 -5.12 17.98
N ILE A 396 8.21 -4.07 18.41
CA ILE A 396 8.32 -3.50 19.74
C ILE A 396 6.97 -2.91 20.17
N HIS A 397 6.58 -3.10 21.42
CA HIS A 397 5.35 -2.50 21.97
C HIS A 397 5.51 -1.03 22.33
N VAL A 398 6.74 -0.56 22.50
CA VAL A 398 6.96 0.84 22.83
C VAL A 398 6.59 1.71 21.62
N PRO A 399 5.64 2.66 21.75
CA PRO A 399 5.24 3.50 20.64
C PRO A 399 6.36 4.47 20.24
N ILE A 400 6.47 4.70 18.93
CA ILE A 400 7.46 5.58 18.32
C ILE A 400 6.78 6.87 17.89
N TYR A 401 7.30 8.01 18.32
CA TYR A 401 6.86 9.34 17.92
C TYR A 401 7.90 9.95 16.99
N GLY A 402 7.54 10.12 15.71
CA GLY A 402 8.40 10.76 14.72
C GLY A 402 8.16 12.27 14.70
N LEU A 403 9.10 13.05 15.23
CA LEU A 403 9.00 14.50 15.31
C LEU A 403 9.82 15.14 14.19
N THR A 404 9.18 15.99 13.40
CA THR A 404 9.82 16.64 12.24
C THR A 404 9.27 18.05 12.02
N SER A 405 10.09 18.92 11.44
CA SER A 405 9.65 20.24 10.96
C SER A 405 9.05 20.18 9.55
N GLN A 406 9.21 19.04 8.87
CA GLN A 406 8.83 18.85 7.47
C GLN A 406 7.45 18.20 7.35
N VAL A 407 6.44 18.95 6.93
CA VAL A 407 5.07 18.45 6.72
C VAL A 407 5.04 17.20 5.82
N ARG A 408 5.90 17.16 4.78
CA ARG A 408 5.99 15.99 3.90
C ARG A 408 6.47 14.73 4.62
N SER A 409 7.47 14.88 5.47
CA SER A 409 8.00 13.77 6.27
C SER A 409 6.99 13.31 7.31
N GLN A 410 6.30 14.25 7.96
CA GLN A 410 5.21 13.96 8.88
C GLN A 410 4.14 13.09 8.22
N ARG A 411 3.63 13.51 7.07
CA ARG A 411 2.59 12.76 6.32
C ARG A 411 3.07 11.40 5.85
N ARG A 412 4.33 11.27 5.39
CA ARG A 412 4.91 9.98 5.00
C ARG A 412 4.95 9.00 6.16
N MET A 413 5.34 9.47 7.34
CA MET A 413 5.42 8.64 8.54
C MET A 413 4.07 8.10 9.01
N ALA A 414 2.95 8.63 8.53
CA ALA A 414 1.61 8.10 8.83
C ALA A 414 1.41 6.64 8.36
N LEU A 415 2.18 6.16 7.37
CA LEU A 415 2.15 4.77 6.90
C LEU A 415 3.09 3.84 7.68
N TYR A 416 4.01 4.35 8.50
CA TYR A 416 5.01 3.52 9.17
C TYR A 416 4.40 2.82 10.39
N ARG A 417 4.53 1.50 10.46
CA ARG A 417 4.03 0.71 11.60
C ARG A 417 4.55 1.27 12.93
N ASN A 418 3.67 1.36 13.92
CA ASN A 418 3.97 1.83 15.27
C ASN A 418 4.53 3.26 15.36
N VAL A 419 4.44 4.07 14.31
CA VAL A 419 4.91 5.45 14.29
C VAL A 419 3.73 6.41 14.34
N THR A 420 3.75 7.35 15.29
CA THR A 420 2.84 8.50 15.34
C THR A 420 3.63 9.75 14.92
N PRO A 421 3.31 10.34 13.75
CA PRO A 421 4.02 11.51 13.29
C PRO A 421 3.53 12.79 13.97
N LEU A 422 4.47 13.62 14.41
CA LEU A 422 4.18 14.92 15.02
C LEU A 422 4.96 16.03 14.32
N LEU A 423 4.32 17.17 14.13
CA LEU A 423 4.99 18.37 13.63
C LEU A 423 5.59 19.14 14.80
N MET A 424 6.85 19.51 14.66
CA MET A 424 7.57 20.31 15.65
C MET A 424 8.38 21.39 14.92
N PRO A 425 8.45 22.63 15.40
CA PRO A 425 9.32 23.63 14.79
C PRO A 425 10.76 23.17 14.70
N ASN A 426 11.51 23.74 13.76
CA ASN A 426 12.94 23.50 13.68
C ASN A 426 13.67 24.27 14.78
N PHE A 427 14.63 23.64 15.42
CA PHE A 427 15.48 24.23 16.47
C PHE A 427 16.94 24.13 16.03
N SER A 428 17.70 25.17 16.30
CA SER A 428 19.16 25.17 16.17
C SER A 428 19.85 24.64 17.43
N ASP A 429 19.22 24.82 18.56
CA ASP A 429 19.69 24.32 19.85
C ASP A 429 19.07 22.97 20.16
N ARG A 430 19.94 22.03 20.53
CA ARG A 430 19.52 20.64 20.84
C ARG A 430 18.66 20.57 22.09
N ASP A 431 19.08 21.27 23.18
CA ASP A 431 18.42 21.11 24.45
C ASP A 431 17.02 21.75 24.43
N GLU A 432 16.84 22.83 23.67
CA GLU A 432 15.51 23.40 23.37
C GLU A 432 14.64 22.42 22.59
N ALA A 433 15.22 21.76 21.58
CA ALA A 433 14.48 20.75 20.79
C ALA A 433 14.03 19.57 21.65
N LEU A 434 14.92 19.05 22.52
CA LEU A 434 14.59 17.94 23.42
C LEU A 434 13.51 18.34 24.43
N ALA A 435 13.60 19.53 25.04
CA ALA A 435 12.59 20.03 25.95
C ALA A 435 11.23 20.22 25.29
N LYS A 436 11.21 20.76 24.06
CA LYS A 436 9.95 20.91 23.29
C LYS A 436 9.34 19.57 22.90
N ALA A 437 10.16 18.59 22.52
CA ALA A 437 9.69 17.24 22.20
C ALA A 437 9.03 16.56 23.43
N GLU A 438 9.64 16.67 24.62
CA GLU A 438 9.04 16.18 25.88
C GLU A 438 7.71 16.87 26.14
N ALA A 439 7.70 18.22 26.09
CA ALA A 439 6.49 19.00 26.35
C ALA A 439 5.33 18.62 25.45
N LEU A 440 5.55 18.41 24.15
CA LEU A 440 4.52 17.97 23.21
C LEU A 440 3.89 16.63 23.61
N LEU A 441 4.68 15.67 24.10
CA LEU A 441 4.16 14.36 24.50
C LEU A 441 3.46 14.42 25.88
N VAL A 442 3.91 15.30 26.77
CA VAL A 442 3.23 15.54 28.04
C VAL A 442 1.89 16.25 27.80
N GLU A 443 1.87 17.32 27.01
CA GLU A 443 0.64 18.02 26.61
C GLU A 443 -0.35 17.09 25.91
N GLY A 444 0.16 16.17 25.06
CA GLY A 444 -0.63 15.14 24.40
C GLY A 444 -1.07 13.99 25.30
N GLY A 445 -0.72 13.97 26.57
CA GLY A 445 -1.10 12.94 27.55
C GLY A 445 -0.41 11.59 27.34
N VAL A 446 0.64 11.54 26.53
CA VAL A 446 1.44 10.33 26.25
C VAL A 446 2.43 10.06 27.38
N LEU A 447 3.11 11.09 27.83
CA LEU A 447 4.07 11.05 28.94
C LEU A 447 3.50 11.75 30.17
N LYS A 448 3.87 11.26 31.36
CA LYS A 448 3.51 11.82 32.67
C LYS A 448 4.76 11.98 33.53
N PRO A 449 4.75 12.86 34.54
CA PRO A 449 5.84 12.96 35.50
C PRO A 449 6.27 11.60 36.04
N GLY A 450 7.57 11.33 36.02
CA GLY A 450 8.17 10.05 36.40
C GLY A 450 8.31 9.00 35.31
N ASP A 451 7.66 9.16 34.17
CA ASP A 451 7.81 8.23 33.04
C ASP A 451 9.22 8.32 32.42
N THR A 452 9.75 7.16 32.00
CA THR A 452 11.03 7.08 31.30
C THR A 452 10.77 6.96 29.79
N TYR A 453 11.55 7.66 28.98
CA TYR A 453 11.48 7.61 27.51
C TYR A 453 12.88 7.70 26.89
N ALA A 454 13.00 7.19 25.67
CA ALA A 454 14.21 7.31 24.87
C ALA A 454 14.01 8.37 23.76
N ILE A 455 15.04 9.18 23.49
CA ILE A 455 14.99 10.17 22.41
C ILE A 455 16.25 10.09 21.56
N THR A 456 16.08 10.17 20.24
CA THR A 456 17.17 10.21 19.27
C THR A 456 17.16 11.51 18.48
N CYS A 457 18.33 12.07 18.23
CA CYS A 457 18.50 13.25 17.38
C CYS A 457 19.86 13.25 16.68
N GLY A 458 20.03 14.18 15.75
CA GLY A 458 21.33 14.48 15.14
C GLY A 458 22.00 15.66 15.81
N GLU A 459 23.31 15.62 15.94
CA GLU A 459 24.14 16.73 16.37
C GLU A 459 25.27 16.92 15.32
N PRO A 460 25.35 18.06 14.60
CA PRO A 460 24.46 19.22 14.68
C PRO A 460 23.05 18.97 14.16
N MET A 461 22.06 19.74 14.65
CA MET A 461 20.66 19.63 14.30
C MET A 461 20.38 20.00 12.83
N GLY A 462 19.27 19.48 12.26
CA GLY A 462 18.76 19.90 10.96
C GLY A 462 19.42 19.21 9.73
N HIS A 463 20.27 18.21 9.92
CA HIS A 463 20.88 17.48 8.83
C HIS A 463 20.19 16.13 8.59
N PRO A 464 19.60 15.90 7.36
CA PRO A 464 19.04 14.59 7.02
C PRO A 464 20.08 13.48 7.13
N GLY A 465 19.72 12.36 7.80
CA GLY A 465 20.64 11.24 8.03
C GLY A 465 21.71 11.48 9.10
N GLY A 466 21.60 12.58 9.84
CA GLY A 466 22.56 12.98 10.86
C GLY A 466 22.29 12.41 12.26
N THR A 467 21.32 11.52 12.44
CA THR A 467 21.02 10.93 13.76
C THR A 467 22.24 10.18 14.30
N ASN A 468 22.83 10.71 15.38
CA ASN A 468 24.07 10.19 15.98
C ASN A 468 24.03 10.15 17.52
N MET A 469 22.90 10.52 18.13
CA MET A 469 22.72 10.58 19.58
C MET A 469 21.46 9.83 20.03
N LEU A 470 21.61 9.08 21.10
CA LEU A 470 20.53 8.51 21.91
C LEU A 470 20.64 9.06 23.34
N LYS A 471 19.53 9.57 23.88
CA LYS A 471 19.42 9.99 25.27
C LYS A 471 18.24 9.28 25.93
N VAL A 472 18.41 8.85 27.17
CA VAL A 472 17.32 8.35 28.02
C VAL A 472 16.99 9.44 29.03
N CYS A 473 15.70 9.75 29.12
CA CYS A 473 15.19 10.80 29.97
C CYS A 473 14.07 10.28 30.87
N ARG A 474 13.89 10.98 31.99
CA ARG A 474 12.73 10.83 32.85
C ARG A 474 12.01 12.17 32.90
N VAL A 475 10.70 12.15 32.72
CA VAL A 475 9.86 13.36 32.81
C VAL A 475 9.90 13.88 34.24
N GLY A 476 10.21 15.17 34.37
CA GLY A 476 10.33 15.88 35.66
C GLY A 476 8.98 16.17 36.31
#